data_5cd03e10ad9ff9a8031bb1f55699737e
#
_entry.id   5cd03e10ad9ff9a8031bb1f55699737e
#
_cell.length_a   1.000
_cell.length_b   1.000
_cell.length_c   1.000
_cell.angle_alpha   90.00
_cell.angle_beta   90.00
_cell.angle_gamma   90.00
#
_symmetry.space_group_name_H-M   'P 1'
#
loop_
_entity.id
_entity.type
_entity.pdbx_description
1 polymer ?
#
loop_
_entity_poly.entity_id
_entity_poly.type
_entity_poly.pdbx_seq_one_letter_code
_entity_poly.pdbx_strand_id
1 'polypeptide(L)'
;NDYLCGSLLDFMMDKTKKVRYVFSVFMVMLMVGIAEWTGEKEIIFPEMAALAVGLWVIDKRVWKVGRWQLIGLMTAGAVAGVCIVRYSTLPLLCNLCLAFAFAACCLLFSRATLIPLISACMLPVLLHTETWIYPSAVFLLSAVLVAGQRLMEKGGLRRETDYVLPGREWKKEIFRWAALLFWVSLVAALSISCGCSYFIIPPLIVTFTEIVNSKAGFRNRPMQVFLFLVTGAALGTAFQIIGHTFLHLPETVVALLIICCLFAVFEWTGKYFAPAGALALIPLIVPQEGVHWLPLQAAAGAALFIAIGMLVFQQCYKWSKAQLIFCFTPTLLRRYLNRRRKE
;
A
#
# COMPACT_ATOMS: atom_id res chain seq x y z
N ASN A 1 -32.78 12.66 -24.40
CA ASN A 1 -32.69 12.86 -22.92
C ASN A 1 -31.62 11.99 -22.25
N ASP A 2 -31.33 10.79 -22.78
CA ASP A 2 -30.35 9.89 -22.18
C ASP A 2 -28.88 10.36 -22.32
N TYR A 3 -28.54 11.03 -23.42
CA TYR A 3 -27.20 11.60 -23.66
C TYR A 3 -26.89 12.77 -22.73
N LEU A 4 -27.85 13.62 -22.41
CA LEU A 4 -27.71 14.74 -21.47
C LEU A 4 -27.60 14.23 -20.01
N CYS A 5 -28.35 13.19 -19.67
CA CYS A 5 -28.29 12.56 -18.37
C CYS A 5 -26.94 11.84 -18.15
N GLY A 6 -26.40 11.16 -19.16
CA GLY A 6 -25.09 10.51 -19.12
C GLY A 6 -23.94 11.51 -18.96
N SER A 7 -23.95 12.60 -19.74
CA SER A 7 -22.90 13.63 -19.66
C SER A 7 -22.93 14.43 -18.34
N LEU A 8 -24.11 14.66 -17.77
CA LEU A 8 -24.30 15.32 -16.48
C LEU A 8 -23.86 14.40 -15.33
N LEU A 9 -24.15 13.10 -15.43
CA LEU A 9 -23.70 12.10 -14.45
C LEU A 9 -22.18 11.93 -14.46
N ASP A 10 -21.54 11.90 -15.63
CA ASP A 10 -20.08 11.85 -15.79
C ASP A 10 -19.43 13.13 -15.25
N PHE A 11 -20.02 14.30 -15.51
CA PHE A 11 -19.52 15.57 -14.99
C PHE A 11 -19.69 15.72 -13.47
N MET A 12 -20.79 15.24 -12.90
CA MET A 12 -21.01 15.20 -11.44
C MET A 12 -20.10 14.17 -10.76
N MET A 13 -19.90 12.99 -11.37
CA MET A 13 -18.96 11.99 -10.87
C MET A 13 -17.53 12.50 -10.87
N ASP A 14 -17.12 13.28 -11.87
CA ASP A 14 -15.79 13.90 -11.89
C ASP A 14 -15.61 14.92 -10.76
N LYS A 15 -16.62 15.76 -10.47
CA LYS A 15 -16.61 16.73 -9.36
C LYS A 15 -16.50 16.03 -7.99
N THR A 16 -17.32 15.03 -7.73
CA THR A 16 -17.30 14.30 -6.44
C THR A 16 -15.98 13.59 -6.22
N LYS A 17 -15.38 13.07 -7.27
CA LYS A 17 -14.08 12.42 -7.22
C LYS A 17 -12.95 13.41 -6.92
N LYS A 18 -12.96 14.60 -7.55
CA LYS A 18 -12.01 15.67 -7.24
C LYS A 18 -12.07 16.09 -5.76
N VAL A 19 -13.27 16.25 -5.22
CA VAL A 19 -13.46 16.55 -3.79
C VAL A 19 -12.83 15.47 -2.91
N ARG A 20 -13.04 14.18 -3.23
CA ARG A 20 -12.45 13.06 -2.48
C ARG A 20 -10.91 13.06 -2.53
N TYR A 21 -10.32 13.46 -3.66
CA TYR A 21 -8.86 13.67 -3.74
C TYR A 21 -8.37 14.80 -2.85
N VAL A 22 -9.05 15.94 -2.87
CA VAL A 22 -8.70 17.09 -2.01
C VAL A 22 -8.70 16.68 -0.54
N PHE A 23 -9.73 15.96 -0.09
CA PHE A 23 -9.76 15.42 1.27
C PHE A 23 -8.63 14.44 1.55
N SER A 24 -8.28 13.58 0.59
CA SER A 24 -7.18 12.62 0.75
C SER A 24 -5.82 13.33 0.86
N VAL A 25 -5.58 14.36 0.03
CA VAL A 25 -4.39 15.21 0.11
C VAL A 25 -4.34 15.93 1.45
N PHE A 26 -5.45 16.58 1.85
CA PHE A 26 -5.54 17.28 3.12
C PHE A 26 -5.21 16.39 4.32
N MET A 27 -5.68 15.14 4.33
CA MET A 27 -5.39 14.19 5.41
C MET A 27 -3.91 13.84 5.49
N VAL A 28 -3.24 13.64 4.35
CA VAL A 28 -1.79 13.38 4.34
C VAL A 28 -1.03 14.62 4.81
N MET A 29 -1.42 15.81 4.35
CA MET A 29 -0.83 17.07 4.82
C MET A 29 -1.01 17.28 6.32
N LEU A 30 -2.20 16.98 6.85
CA LEU A 30 -2.48 17.10 8.29
C LEU A 30 -1.58 16.16 9.10
N MET A 31 -1.43 14.90 8.65
CA MET A 31 -0.56 13.93 9.31
C MET A 31 0.90 14.42 9.32
N VAL A 32 1.44 14.79 8.17
CA VAL A 32 2.84 15.23 8.06
C VAL A 32 3.03 16.58 8.75
N GLY A 33 2.07 17.51 8.66
CA GLY A 33 2.13 18.81 9.33
C GLY A 33 2.13 18.69 10.86
N ILE A 34 1.36 17.76 11.43
CA ILE A 34 1.40 17.48 12.87
C ILE A 34 2.76 16.89 13.25
N ALA A 35 3.29 15.96 12.45
CA ALA A 35 4.60 15.36 12.68
C ALA A 35 5.72 16.42 12.64
N GLU A 36 5.68 17.31 11.68
CA GLU A 36 6.64 18.43 11.54
C GLU A 36 6.54 19.43 12.69
N TRP A 37 5.31 19.78 13.09
CA TRP A 37 5.07 20.73 14.19
C TRP A 37 5.50 20.17 15.55
N THR A 38 5.28 18.88 15.78
CA THR A 38 5.67 18.21 17.05
C THR A 38 7.11 17.73 17.06
N GLY A 39 7.76 17.64 15.90
CA GLY A 39 9.07 17.02 15.73
C GLY A 39 9.06 15.50 15.77
N GLU A 40 7.89 14.86 15.80
CA GLU A 40 7.70 13.41 16.00
C GLU A 40 7.41 12.70 14.68
N LYS A 41 8.46 12.19 14.03
CA LYS A 41 8.32 11.47 12.74
C LYS A 41 7.50 10.19 12.83
N GLU A 42 7.37 9.61 14.02
CA GLU A 42 6.55 8.40 14.26
C GLU A 42 5.05 8.63 14.05
N ILE A 43 4.58 9.88 13.98
CA ILE A 43 3.20 10.22 13.61
C ILE A 43 2.94 9.92 12.13
N ILE A 44 3.99 9.98 11.29
CA ILE A 44 3.85 9.71 9.85
C ILE A 44 3.63 8.21 9.66
N PHE A 45 2.41 7.89 9.28
CA PHE A 45 1.97 6.55 8.93
C PHE A 45 1.74 6.47 7.42
N PRO A 46 2.72 5.99 6.63
CA PRO A 46 2.66 6.03 5.16
C PRO A 46 1.44 5.33 4.56
N GLU A 47 0.94 4.28 5.21
CA GLU A 47 -0.25 3.55 4.80
C GLU A 47 -1.51 4.42 4.83
N MET A 48 -1.47 5.57 5.49
CA MET A 48 -2.55 6.56 5.46
C MET A 48 -2.90 6.96 4.03
N ALA A 49 -1.90 7.22 3.17
CA ALA A 49 -2.13 7.53 1.76
C ALA A 49 -2.80 6.35 1.03
N ALA A 50 -2.34 5.13 1.29
CA ALA A 50 -2.92 3.92 0.71
C ALA A 50 -4.38 3.71 1.15
N LEU A 51 -4.65 3.89 2.45
CA LEU A 51 -6.00 3.76 3.03
C LEU A 51 -6.92 4.87 2.53
N ALA A 52 -6.46 6.12 2.43
CA ALA A 52 -7.25 7.22 1.90
C ALA A 52 -7.67 6.97 0.44
N VAL A 53 -6.73 6.51 -0.41
CA VAL A 53 -7.05 6.11 -1.79
C VAL A 53 -8.07 4.98 -1.81
N GLY A 54 -7.85 3.93 -1.04
CA GLY A 54 -8.71 2.74 -1.02
C GLY A 54 -10.10 2.97 -0.43
N LEU A 55 -10.21 3.82 0.61
CA LEU A 55 -11.47 4.08 1.31
C LEU A 55 -12.25 5.25 0.70
N TRP A 56 -11.58 6.28 0.20
CA TRP A 56 -12.25 7.51 -0.23
C TRP A 56 -12.30 7.67 -1.74
N VAL A 57 -11.18 7.38 -2.45
CA VAL A 57 -11.07 7.67 -3.89
C VAL A 57 -11.65 6.55 -4.74
N ILE A 58 -11.34 5.30 -4.41
CA ILE A 58 -11.80 4.14 -5.19
C ILE A 58 -13.27 3.84 -4.85
N ASP A 59 -14.14 3.82 -5.86
CA ASP A 59 -15.58 3.56 -5.67
C ASP A 59 -15.87 2.11 -5.28
N LYS A 60 -15.03 1.18 -5.72
CA LYS A 60 -15.14 -0.23 -5.35
C LYS A 60 -14.50 -0.48 -4.00
N ARG A 61 -15.06 -1.39 -3.22
CA ARG A 61 -14.46 -1.80 -1.95
C ARG A 61 -13.17 -2.57 -2.21
N VAL A 62 -12.04 -1.96 -1.82
CA VAL A 62 -10.70 -2.54 -2.01
C VAL A 62 -10.50 -3.70 -1.02
N TRP A 63 -10.84 -3.48 0.24
CA TRP A 63 -10.70 -4.47 1.31
C TRP A 63 -12.05 -4.86 1.90
N LYS A 64 -12.24 -6.17 2.06
CA LYS A 64 -13.40 -6.73 2.74
C LYS A 64 -13.16 -6.71 4.25
N VAL A 65 -13.52 -5.63 4.89
CA VAL A 65 -13.33 -5.38 6.32
C VAL A 65 -14.45 -4.48 6.85
N GLY A 66 -14.92 -4.74 8.05
CA GLY A 66 -15.87 -3.87 8.74
C GLY A 66 -15.20 -2.57 9.19
N ARG A 67 -15.98 -1.50 9.36
CA ARG A 67 -15.46 -0.16 9.74
C ARG A 67 -14.70 -0.19 11.07
N TRP A 68 -15.33 -0.73 12.12
CA TRP A 68 -14.71 -0.88 13.43
C TRP A 68 -13.59 -1.91 13.44
N GLN A 69 -13.75 -2.97 12.66
CA GLN A 69 -12.75 -4.00 12.48
C GLN A 69 -11.47 -3.44 11.83
N LEU A 70 -11.59 -2.49 10.90
CA LEU A 70 -10.44 -1.80 10.30
C LEU A 70 -9.64 -1.07 11.37
N ILE A 71 -10.30 -0.22 12.18
CA ILE A 71 -9.63 0.54 13.24
C ILE A 71 -8.95 -0.42 14.23
N GLY A 72 -9.68 -1.44 14.70
CA GLY A 72 -9.14 -2.40 15.67
C GLY A 72 -7.96 -3.19 15.13
N LEU A 73 -8.03 -3.67 13.88
CA LEU A 73 -6.94 -4.42 13.26
C LEU A 73 -5.69 -3.56 13.04
N MET A 74 -5.84 -2.33 12.48
CA MET A 74 -4.71 -1.45 12.23
C MET A 74 -4.00 -1.09 13.54
N THR A 75 -4.77 -0.73 14.58
CA THR A 75 -4.23 -0.43 15.91
C THR A 75 -3.56 -1.65 16.55
N ALA A 76 -4.20 -2.83 16.47
CA ALA A 76 -3.61 -4.07 17.00
C ALA A 76 -2.27 -4.42 16.32
N GLY A 77 -2.18 -4.21 14.99
CA GLY A 77 -0.92 -4.38 14.26
C GLY A 77 0.16 -3.41 14.72
N ALA A 78 -0.17 -2.12 14.85
CA ALA A 78 0.76 -1.10 15.32
C ALA A 78 1.25 -1.36 16.75
N VAL A 79 0.32 -1.71 17.66
CA VAL A 79 0.66 -2.11 19.05
C VAL A 79 1.57 -3.32 19.07
N ALA A 80 1.25 -4.36 18.30
CA ALA A 80 2.07 -5.58 18.24
C ALA A 80 3.48 -5.28 17.70
N GLY A 81 3.60 -4.45 16.66
CA GLY A 81 4.91 -4.05 16.13
C GLY A 81 5.77 -3.33 17.16
N VAL A 82 5.23 -2.35 17.89
CA VAL A 82 5.94 -1.64 18.97
C VAL A 82 6.26 -2.59 20.15
N CYS A 83 5.34 -3.48 20.53
CA CYS A 83 5.61 -4.48 21.57
C CYS A 83 6.76 -5.41 21.18
N ILE A 84 6.84 -5.84 19.92
CA ILE A 84 7.95 -6.66 19.43
C ILE A 84 9.27 -5.91 19.58
N VAL A 85 9.33 -4.63 19.19
CA VAL A 85 10.56 -3.83 19.32
C VAL A 85 10.96 -3.66 20.79
N ARG A 86 10.01 -3.35 21.66
CA ARG A 86 10.31 -3.07 23.10
C ARG A 86 10.69 -4.27 23.92
N TYR A 87 10.06 -5.42 23.65
CA TYR A 87 10.13 -6.58 24.55
C TYR A 87 10.86 -7.78 23.95
N SER A 88 11.09 -7.80 22.62
CA SER A 88 11.81 -8.90 22.00
C SER A 88 13.30 -8.63 21.95
N THR A 89 14.08 -9.60 22.41
CA THR A 89 15.56 -9.60 22.32
C THR A 89 16.06 -10.35 21.08
N LEU A 90 15.15 -10.74 20.20
CA LEU A 90 15.48 -11.52 19.00
C LEU A 90 16.13 -10.64 17.92
N PRO A 91 16.93 -11.23 17.01
CA PRO A 91 17.48 -10.50 15.87
C PRO A 91 16.37 -9.95 14.96
N LEU A 92 16.69 -8.87 14.21
CA LEU A 92 15.75 -8.16 13.34
C LEU A 92 14.95 -9.10 12.42
N LEU A 93 15.61 -10.11 11.83
CA LEU A 93 14.94 -11.09 10.95
C LEU A 93 13.81 -11.82 11.69
N CYS A 94 14.07 -12.29 12.91
CA CYS A 94 13.06 -13.01 13.70
C CYS A 94 11.91 -12.07 14.09
N ASN A 95 12.21 -10.83 14.45
CA ASN A 95 11.20 -9.82 14.78
C ASN A 95 10.31 -9.48 13.60
N LEU A 96 10.88 -9.36 12.38
CA LEU A 96 10.12 -9.16 11.15
C LEU A 96 9.22 -10.36 10.83
N CYS A 97 9.73 -11.59 11.00
CA CYS A 97 8.94 -12.81 10.82
C CYS A 97 7.78 -12.88 11.83
N LEU A 98 8.04 -12.53 13.09
CA LEU A 98 7.04 -12.50 14.16
C LEU A 98 5.94 -11.46 13.86
N ALA A 99 6.33 -10.25 13.43
CA ALA A 99 5.39 -9.20 13.03
C ALA A 99 4.51 -9.63 11.85
N PHE A 100 5.11 -10.23 10.82
CA PHE A 100 4.35 -10.76 9.68
C PHE A 100 3.41 -11.88 10.10
N ALA A 101 3.87 -12.83 10.91
CA ALA A 101 3.06 -13.94 11.41
C ALA A 101 1.87 -13.45 12.24
N PHE A 102 2.09 -12.47 13.13
CA PHE A 102 1.02 -11.85 13.90
C PHE A 102 -0.04 -11.21 12.98
N ALA A 103 0.38 -10.39 12.02
CA ALA A 103 -0.52 -9.76 11.08
C ALA A 103 -1.30 -10.79 10.24
N ALA A 104 -0.62 -11.85 9.78
CA ALA A 104 -1.23 -12.96 9.06
C ALA A 104 -2.28 -13.69 9.90
N CYS A 105 -2.00 -13.97 11.17
CA CYS A 105 -2.96 -14.55 12.11
C CYS A 105 -4.17 -13.64 12.30
N CYS A 106 -3.98 -12.33 12.52
CA CYS A 106 -5.07 -11.37 12.64
C CYS A 106 -5.97 -11.38 11.41
N LEU A 107 -5.42 -11.36 10.19
CA LEU A 107 -6.18 -11.42 8.94
C LEU A 107 -6.89 -12.76 8.78
N LEU A 108 -6.23 -13.83 9.17
CA LEU A 108 -6.77 -15.18 9.12
C LEU A 108 -7.98 -15.32 10.07
N PHE A 109 -7.88 -14.92 11.33
CA PHE A 109 -8.95 -15.05 12.31
C PHE A 109 -10.10 -14.06 12.07
N SER A 110 -9.80 -12.84 11.66
CA SER A 110 -10.78 -11.80 11.41
C SER A 110 -11.54 -11.97 10.09
N ARG A 111 -11.11 -12.85 9.20
CA ARG A 111 -11.60 -13.00 7.81
C ARG A 111 -11.52 -11.71 7.00
N ALA A 112 -10.74 -10.74 7.43
CA ALA A 112 -10.55 -9.50 6.73
C ALA A 112 -9.51 -9.64 5.60
N THR A 113 -9.66 -8.84 4.55
CA THR A 113 -8.66 -8.75 3.49
C THR A 113 -7.85 -7.46 3.59
N LEU A 114 -7.66 -6.93 4.79
CA LEU A 114 -6.98 -5.66 5.06
C LEU A 114 -5.46 -5.85 5.06
N ILE A 115 -4.87 -6.05 3.89
CA ILE A 115 -3.44 -6.33 3.75
C ILE A 115 -2.53 -5.22 4.32
N PRO A 116 -2.88 -3.90 4.29
CA PRO A 116 -2.08 -2.85 4.94
C PRO A 116 -1.79 -3.07 6.44
N LEU A 117 -2.53 -3.95 7.12
CA LEU A 117 -2.23 -4.39 8.48
C LEU A 117 -0.80 -4.93 8.63
N ILE A 118 -0.29 -5.64 7.61
CA ILE A 118 1.08 -6.17 7.59
C ILE A 118 2.08 -5.04 7.74
N SER A 119 1.87 -3.96 6.99
CA SER A 119 2.73 -2.79 7.06
C SER A 119 2.65 -2.10 8.43
N ALA A 120 1.44 -1.91 8.98
CA ALA A 120 1.26 -1.31 10.29
C ALA A 120 2.01 -2.08 11.41
N CYS A 121 2.16 -3.41 11.27
CA CYS A 121 2.87 -4.25 12.22
C CYS A 121 4.39 -4.28 11.97
N MET A 122 4.82 -4.32 10.69
CA MET A 122 6.24 -4.49 10.34
C MET A 122 7.02 -3.18 10.32
N LEU A 123 6.36 -2.04 10.05
CA LEU A 123 7.04 -0.74 9.95
C LEU A 123 7.75 -0.34 11.27
N PRO A 124 7.12 -0.43 12.45
CA PRO A 124 7.81 -0.15 13.72
C PRO A 124 9.04 -1.03 13.92
N VAL A 125 8.95 -2.31 13.52
CA VAL A 125 10.07 -3.26 13.67
C VAL A 125 11.23 -2.88 12.75
N LEU A 126 10.95 -2.46 11.52
CA LEU A 126 11.99 -2.06 10.56
C LEU A 126 12.67 -0.74 10.96
N LEU A 127 11.90 0.22 11.51
CA LEU A 127 12.37 1.53 11.92
C LEU A 127 12.84 1.58 13.39
N HIS A 128 12.76 0.47 14.13
CA HIS A 128 13.05 0.41 15.56
C HIS A 128 12.25 1.42 16.39
N THR A 129 10.95 1.57 16.08
CA THR A 129 10.04 2.48 16.78
C THR A 129 9.63 1.90 18.13
N GLU A 130 10.00 2.58 19.23
CA GLU A 130 9.73 2.11 20.60
C GLU A 130 8.59 2.86 21.28
N THR A 131 8.17 4.01 20.75
CA THR A 131 7.22 4.88 21.44
C THR A 131 5.75 4.49 21.16
N TRP A 132 4.88 4.83 22.09
CA TRP A 132 3.43 4.65 21.95
C TRP A 132 2.77 5.71 21.03
N ILE A 133 3.57 6.67 20.53
CA ILE A 133 3.10 7.70 19.59
C ILE A 133 2.61 7.04 18.29
N TYR A 134 3.38 6.09 17.75
CA TYR A 134 3.02 5.39 16.51
C TYR A 134 1.67 4.65 16.60
N PRO A 135 1.39 3.76 17.58
CA PRO A 135 0.08 3.13 17.69
C PRO A 135 -1.07 4.12 17.93
N SER A 136 -0.81 5.19 18.69
CA SER A 136 -1.80 6.25 18.93
C SER A 136 -2.14 7.00 17.65
N ALA A 137 -1.12 7.34 16.84
CA ALA A 137 -1.30 7.95 15.53
C ALA A 137 -2.07 7.04 14.59
N VAL A 138 -1.72 5.76 14.50
CA VAL A 138 -2.43 4.77 13.65
C VAL A 138 -3.89 4.65 14.06
N PHE A 139 -4.19 4.62 15.36
CA PHE A 139 -5.57 4.60 15.88
C PHE A 139 -6.34 5.84 15.44
N LEU A 140 -5.82 7.03 15.74
CA LEU A 140 -6.49 8.30 15.44
C LEU A 140 -6.70 8.48 13.93
N LEU A 141 -5.66 8.24 13.12
CA LEU A 141 -5.72 8.37 11.68
C LEU A 141 -6.70 7.37 11.05
N SER A 142 -6.72 6.12 11.52
CA SER A 142 -7.67 5.11 11.07
C SER A 142 -9.11 5.48 11.44
N ALA A 143 -9.32 6.02 12.64
CA ALA A 143 -10.63 6.49 13.09
C ALA A 143 -11.13 7.67 12.24
N VAL A 144 -10.27 8.65 11.95
CA VAL A 144 -10.60 9.79 11.09
C VAL A 144 -10.90 9.34 9.66
N LEU A 145 -10.14 8.38 9.11
CA LEU A 145 -10.43 7.81 7.79
C LEU A 145 -11.81 7.14 7.72
N VAL A 146 -12.16 6.35 8.72
CA VAL A 146 -13.47 5.68 8.79
C VAL A 146 -14.60 6.69 9.01
N ALA A 147 -14.39 7.71 9.85
CA ALA A 147 -15.34 8.79 10.05
C ALA A 147 -15.54 9.60 8.76
N GLY A 148 -14.47 9.97 8.08
CA GLY A 148 -14.50 10.67 6.79
C GLY A 148 -15.22 9.86 5.71
N GLN A 149 -14.97 8.54 5.63
CA GLN A 149 -15.71 7.67 4.74
C GLN A 149 -17.22 7.72 5.01
N ARG A 150 -17.64 7.63 6.29
CA ARG A 150 -19.04 7.73 6.68
C ARG A 150 -19.67 9.06 6.30
N LEU A 151 -18.96 10.16 6.53
CA LEU A 151 -19.43 11.49 6.19
C LEU A 151 -19.60 11.65 4.67
N MET A 152 -18.63 11.13 3.88
CA MET A 152 -18.73 11.14 2.41
C MET A 152 -19.87 10.28 1.89
N GLU A 153 -20.14 9.13 2.51
CA GLU A 153 -21.25 8.24 2.16
C GLU A 153 -22.60 8.92 2.50
N LYS A 154 -22.75 9.52 3.69
CA LYS A 154 -23.94 10.28 4.08
C LYS A 154 -24.17 11.52 3.23
N GLY A 155 -23.10 12.22 2.85
CA GLY A 155 -23.15 13.41 1.99
C GLY A 155 -23.31 13.11 0.50
N GLY A 156 -23.48 11.84 0.11
CA GLY A 156 -23.66 11.45 -1.30
C GLY A 156 -22.39 11.58 -2.17
N LEU A 157 -21.24 11.91 -1.57
CA LEU A 157 -19.96 12.00 -2.27
C LEU A 157 -19.40 10.63 -2.65
N ARG A 158 -19.82 9.56 -1.97
CA ARG A 158 -19.42 8.18 -2.19
C ARG A 158 -20.61 7.24 -2.03
N ARG A 159 -20.69 6.23 -2.88
CA ARG A 159 -21.71 5.18 -2.73
C ARG A 159 -21.34 4.23 -1.59
N GLU A 160 -22.30 3.90 -0.76
CA GLU A 160 -22.13 2.84 0.22
C GLU A 160 -21.98 1.49 -0.51
N THR A 161 -21.01 0.70 -0.07
CA THR A 161 -20.74 -0.63 -0.64
C THR A 161 -20.99 -1.69 0.41
N ASP A 162 -21.79 -2.69 0.06
CA ASP A 162 -22.10 -3.80 0.94
C ASP A 162 -20.86 -4.62 1.29
N TYR A 163 -20.88 -5.16 2.50
CA TYR A 163 -19.80 -5.97 3.03
C TYR A 163 -20.28 -7.43 3.18
N VAL A 164 -19.63 -8.29 2.40
CA VAL A 164 -19.86 -9.74 2.48
C VAL A 164 -18.59 -10.40 2.96
N LEU A 165 -18.67 -11.14 4.07
CA LEU A 165 -17.55 -11.92 4.59
C LEU A 165 -17.11 -12.95 3.56
N PRO A 166 -15.80 -13.10 3.27
CA PRO A 166 -15.30 -14.13 2.38
C PRO A 166 -15.61 -15.52 2.93
N GLY A 167 -16.03 -16.43 2.05
CA GLY A 167 -16.09 -17.85 2.37
C GLY A 167 -14.68 -18.38 2.71
N ARG A 168 -14.60 -19.37 3.61
CA ARG A 168 -13.33 -19.79 4.19
C ARG A 168 -12.98 -21.24 3.84
N GLU A 169 -11.77 -21.41 3.30
CA GLU A 169 -11.11 -22.70 3.14
C GLU A 169 -9.82 -22.74 3.99
N TRP A 170 -9.96 -23.06 5.28
CA TRP A 170 -8.89 -22.99 6.28
C TRP A 170 -7.58 -23.60 5.83
N LYS A 171 -7.58 -24.84 5.34
CA LYS A 171 -6.36 -25.56 4.94
C LYS A 171 -5.60 -24.83 3.83
N LYS A 172 -6.31 -24.31 2.81
CA LYS A 172 -5.68 -23.60 1.69
C LYS A 172 -5.17 -22.22 2.14
N GLU A 173 -5.90 -21.54 3.02
CA GLU A 173 -5.47 -20.24 3.54
C GLU A 173 -4.25 -20.36 4.44
N ILE A 174 -4.22 -21.29 5.38
CA ILE A 174 -3.06 -21.52 6.27
C ILE A 174 -1.83 -21.84 5.43
N PHE A 175 -1.95 -22.77 4.46
CA PHE A 175 -0.82 -23.12 3.57
C PHE A 175 -0.31 -21.89 2.81
N ARG A 176 -1.21 -21.06 2.29
CA ARG A 176 -0.85 -19.84 1.56
C ARG A 176 -0.14 -18.84 2.45
N TRP A 177 -0.61 -18.60 3.68
CA TRP A 177 0.04 -17.69 4.63
C TRP A 177 1.38 -18.23 5.12
N ALA A 178 1.52 -19.53 5.32
CA ALA A 178 2.80 -20.17 5.64
C ALA A 178 3.81 -20.01 4.51
N ALA A 179 3.37 -20.21 3.25
CA ALA A 179 4.22 -19.99 2.09
C ALA A 179 4.62 -18.52 1.92
N LEU A 180 3.70 -17.56 2.19
CA LEU A 180 4.02 -16.14 2.21
C LEU A 180 5.06 -15.81 3.27
N LEU A 181 4.89 -16.31 4.49
CA LEU A 181 5.86 -16.12 5.59
C LEU A 181 7.24 -16.67 5.19
N PHE A 182 7.30 -17.88 4.63
CA PHE A 182 8.56 -18.47 4.16
C PHE A 182 9.29 -17.57 3.15
N TRP A 183 8.59 -17.10 2.11
CA TRP A 183 9.21 -16.28 1.08
C TRP A 183 9.58 -14.87 1.58
N VAL A 184 8.75 -14.27 2.43
CA VAL A 184 9.09 -12.99 3.08
C VAL A 184 10.33 -13.16 3.96
N SER A 185 10.42 -14.24 4.75
CA SER A 185 11.59 -14.54 5.60
C SER A 185 12.85 -14.74 4.77
N LEU A 186 12.75 -15.45 3.64
CA LEU A 186 13.89 -15.69 2.74
C LEU A 186 14.41 -14.39 2.12
N VAL A 187 13.50 -13.53 1.62
CA VAL A 187 13.87 -12.23 1.04
C VAL A 187 14.42 -11.29 2.14
N ALA A 188 13.84 -11.33 3.34
CA ALA A 188 14.32 -10.54 4.47
C ALA A 188 15.72 -10.97 4.90
N ALA A 189 15.99 -12.27 4.96
CA ALA A 189 17.32 -12.79 5.28
C ALA A 189 18.36 -12.33 4.24
N LEU A 190 18.02 -12.41 2.95
CA LEU A 190 18.89 -11.92 1.87
C LEU A 190 19.13 -10.41 1.99
N SER A 191 18.08 -9.63 2.21
CA SER A 191 18.15 -8.17 2.36
C SER A 191 19.07 -7.75 3.51
N ILE A 192 18.88 -8.37 4.68
CA ILE A 192 19.68 -8.09 5.88
C ILE A 192 21.15 -8.49 5.66
N SER A 193 21.40 -9.67 5.05
CA SER A 193 22.76 -10.15 4.74
C SER A 193 23.51 -9.25 3.78
N CYS A 194 22.80 -8.61 2.83
CA CYS A 194 23.37 -7.67 1.86
C CYS A 194 23.42 -6.21 2.37
N GLY A 195 22.91 -5.92 3.57
CA GLY A 195 22.79 -4.54 4.08
C GLY A 195 21.81 -3.66 3.30
N CYS A 196 20.87 -4.26 2.57
CA CYS A 196 19.93 -3.56 1.68
C CYS A 196 18.54 -3.47 2.32
N SER A 197 18.38 -2.71 3.40
CA SER A 197 17.14 -2.67 4.21
C SER A 197 15.88 -2.27 3.41
N TYR A 198 16.03 -1.46 2.37
CA TYR A 198 14.90 -0.99 1.56
C TYR A 198 14.33 -2.03 0.58
N PHE A 199 14.94 -3.22 0.46
CA PHE A 199 14.36 -4.35 -0.27
C PHE A 199 13.09 -4.89 0.36
N ILE A 200 12.95 -4.77 1.69
CA ILE A 200 11.86 -5.34 2.48
C ILE A 200 10.96 -4.28 3.10
N ILE A 201 10.94 -3.07 2.50
CA ILE A 201 10.03 -2.03 2.97
C ILE A 201 8.58 -2.58 2.96
N PRO A 202 7.83 -2.38 4.06
CA PRO A 202 6.51 -2.97 4.23
C PRO A 202 5.54 -2.82 3.05
N PRO A 203 5.45 -1.69 2.33
CA PRO A 203 4.59 -1.59 1.13
C PRO A 203 4.91 -2.59 0.01
N LEU A 204 6.16 -3.07 -0.10
CA LEU A 204 6.53 -4.12 -1.06
C LEU A 204 5.98 -5.48 -0.63
N ILE A 205 6.07 -5.78 0.68
CA ILE A 205 5.52 -7.01 1.26
C ILE A 205 3.98 -7.01 1.17
N VAL A 206 3.35 -5.86 1.40
CA VAL A 206 1.90 -5.65 1.16
C VAL A 206 1.57 -5.95 -0.30
N THR A 207 2.32 -5.40 -1.25
CA THR A 207 2.14 -5.66 -2.69
C THR A 207 2.26 -7.15 -3.03
N PHE A 208 3.30 -7.81 -2.52
CA PHE A 208 3.49 -9.26 -2.71
C PHE A 208 2.28 -10.05 -2.19
N THR A 209 1.85 -9.73 -0.98
CA THR A 209 0.69 -10.37 -0.36
C THR A 209 -0.61 -10.09 -1.12
N GLU A 210 -0.80 -8.89 -1.65
CA GLU A 210 -1.95 -8.55 -2.49
C GLU A 210 -1.93 -9.32 -3.82
N ILE A 211 -0.78 -9.45 -4.48
CA ILE A 211 -0.64 -10.24 -5.71
C ILE A 211 -1.01 -11.69 -5.46
N VAL A 212 -0.57 -12.27 -4.35
CA VAL A 212 -0.85 -13.68 -4.01
C VAL A 212 -2.30 -13.90 -3.60
N ASN A 213 -2.90 -12.97 -2.84
CA ASN A 213 -4.27 -13.12 -2.32
C ASN A 213 -5.36 -12.61 -3.26
N SER A 214 -5.04 -11.73 -4.22
CA SER A 214 -6.02 -11.18 -5.15
C SER A 214 -6.48 -12.21 -6.16
N LYS A 215 -7.79 -12.31 -6.38
CA LYS A 215 -8.37 -13.18 -7.41
C LYS A 215 -8.28 -12.58 -8.83
N ALA A 216 -8.09 -11.27 -8.95
CA ALA A 216 -8.07 -10.56 -10.24
C ALA A 216 -7.33 -9.20 -10.12
N GLY A 217 -7.17 -8.48 -11.20
CA GLY A 217 -6.67 -7.11 -11.23
C GLY A 217 -5.14 -7.01 -11.22
N PHE A 218 -4.54 -6.81 -10.08
CA PHE A 218 -3.09 -6.57 -9.95
C PHE A 218 -2.25 -7.76 -10.40
N ARG A 219 -2.67 -9.00 -10.09
CA ARG A 219 -2.01 -10.23 -10.54
C ARG A 219 -1.84 -10.30 -12.07
N ASN A 220 -2.83 -9.80 -12.82
CA ASN A 220 -2.80 -9.84 -14.28
C ASN A 220 -2.00 -8.69 -14.91
N ARG A 221 -1.38 -7.82 -14.10
CA ARG A 221 -0.68 -6.62 -14.58
C ARG A 221 0.60 -6.34 -13.79
N PRO A 222 1.51 -7.32 -13.65
CA PRO A 222 2.70 -7.21 -12.80
C PRO A 222 3.60 -6.04 -13.21
N MET A 223 3.77 -5.79 -14.50
CA MET A 223 4.57 -4.65 -15.00
C MET A 223 3.97 -3.29 -14.62
N GLN A 224 2.64 -3.17 -14.57
CA GLN A 224 2.02 -1.92 -14.11
C GLN A 224 2.20 -1.72 -12.61
N VAL A 225 2.05 -2.79 -11.82
CA VAL A 225 2.32 -2.77 -10.38
C VAL A 225 3.77 -2.35 -10.13
N PHE A 226 4.72 -2.97 -10.83
CA PHE A 226 6.13 -2.61 -10.76
C PHE A 226 6.37 -1.12 -11.06
N LEU A 227 5.84 -0.63 -12.18
CA LEU A 227 6.00 0.77 -12.56
C LEU A 227 5.40 1.74 -11.54
N PHE A 228 4.23 1.43 -10.95
CA PHE A 228 3.64 2.27 -9.90
C PHE A 228 4.51 2.32 -8.64
N LEU A 229 5.09 1.20 -8.22
CA LEU A 229 5.99 1.15 -7.08
C LEU A 229 7.26 1.97 -7.33
N VAL A 230 7.90 1.75 -8.48
CA VAL A 230 9.10 2.50 -8.86
C VAL A 230 8.81 3.99 -8.98
N THR A 231 7.68 4.37 -9.58
CA THR A 231 7.27 5.78 -9.68
C THR A 231 7.01 6.38 -8.30
N GLY A 232 6.33 5.66 -7.40
CA GLY A 232 6.10 6.11 -6.02
C GLY A 232 7.41 6.34 -5.27
N ALA A 233 8.32 5.36 -5.29
CA ALA A 233 9.64 5.47 -4.66
C ALA A 233 10.48 6.61 -5.25
N ALA A 234 10.51 6.74 -6.59
CA ALA A 234 11.28 7.78 -7.28
C ALA A 234 10.73 9.18 -6.99
N LEU A 235 9.41 9.39 -7.06
CA LEU A 235 8.77 10.67 -6.73
C LEU A 235 9.03 11.05 -5.27
N GLY A 236 8.79 10.13 -4.34
CA GLY A 236 9.03 10.38 -2.92
C GLY A 236 10.47 10.78 -2.65
N THR A 237 11.43 10.03 -3.18
CA THR A 237 12.87 10.32 -3.00
C THR A 237 13.28 11.61 -3.69
N ALA A 238 12.83 11.87 -4.92
CA ALA A 238 13.19 13.07 -5.65
C ALA A 238 12.69 14.34 -4.92
N PHE A 239 11.43 14.36 -4.48
CA PHE A 239 10.90 15.50 -3.74
C PHE A 239 11.50 15.64 -2.35
N GLN A 240 11.86 14.53 -1.68
CA GLN A 240 12.57 14.60 -0.39
C GLN A 240 13.95 15.20 -0.55
N ILE A 241 14.73 14.75 -1.54
CA ILE A 241 16.09 15.27 -1.79
C ILE A 241 16.02 16.71 -2.30
N ILE A 242 15.29 16.96 -3.39
CA ILE A 242 15.24 18.28 -4.01
C ILE A 242 14.50 19.29 -3.13
N GLY A 243 13.32 18.91 -2.63
CA GLY A 243 12.45 19.81 -1.85
C GLY A 243 12.98 20.05 -0.45
N HIS A 244 13.25 18.98 0.32
CA HIS A 244 13.65 19.16 1.72
C HIS A 244 15.15 19.44 1.86
N THR A 245 16.04 18.64 1.22
CA THR A 245 17.48 18.76 1.43
C THR A 245 18.09 19.96 0.69
N PHE A 246 17.70 20.22 -0.58
CA PHE A 246 18.28 21.33 -1.35
C PHE A 246 17.50 22.65 -1.21
N LEU A 247 16.17 22.62 -1.26
CA LEU A 247 15.35 23.83 -1.21
C LEU A 247 14.89 24.18 0.22
N HIS A 248 15.19 23.36 1.22
CA HIS A 248 14.79 23.52 2.62
C HIS A 248 13.28 23.77 2.81
N LEU A 249 12.46 23.14 1.96
CA LEU A 249 11.01 23.21 2.07
C LEU A 249 10.53 22.44 3.30
N PRO A 250 9.45 22.88 3.95
CA PRO A 250 8.78 22.12 5.00
C PRO A 250 8.38 20.71 4.51
N GLU A 251 8.52 19.69 5.37
CA GLU A 251 8.14 18.30 5.02
C GLU A 251 6.66 18.20 4.60
N THR A 252 5.80 19.02 5.15
CA THR A 252 4.39 19.14 4.75
C THR A 252 4.21 19.55 3.29
N VAL A 253 5.02 20.49 2.80
CA VAL A 253 5.00 20.93 1.39
C VAL A 253 5.55 19.84 0.49
N VAL A 254 6.60 19.16 0.91
CA VAL A 254 7.17 18.00 0.19
C VAL A 254 6.14 16.89 0.06
N ALA A 255 5.43 16.55 1.13
CA ALA A 255 4.35 15.55 1.13
C ALA A 255 3.22 15.95 0.19
N LEU A 256 2.84 17.23 0.17
CA LEU A 256 1.84 17.76 -0.77
C LEU A 256 2.25 17.51 -2.22
N LEU A 257 3.48 17.86 -2.58
CA LEU A 257 3.99 17.69 -3.95
C LEU A 257 4.04 16.21 -4.34
N ILE A 258 4.52 15.34 -3.44
CA ILE A 258 4.57 13.90 -3.66
C ILE A 258 3.17 13.35 -3.97
N ILE A 259 2.20 13.64 -3.12
CA ILE A 259 0.84 13.07 -3.24
C ILE A 259 0.10 13.66 -4.44
N CYS A 260 0.22 14.96 -4.72
CA CYS A 260 -0.39 15.57 -5.90
C CYS A 260 0.17 14.97 -7.20
N CYS A 261 1.50 14.82 -7.31
CA CYS A 261 2.11 14.19 -8.47
C CYS A 261 1.69 12.72 -8.63
N LEU A 262 1.67 11.96 -7.52
CA LEU A 262 1.23 10.58 -7.56
C LEU A 262 -0.24 10.42 -7.98
N PHE A 263 -1.12 11.28 -7.46
CA PHE A 263 -2.53 11.28 -7.84
C PHE A 263 -2.73 11.68 -9.31
N ALA A 264 -1.93 12.62 -9.82
CA ALA A 264 -1.92 12.95 -11.25
C ALA A 264 -1.51 11.74 -12.11
N VAL A 265 -0.52 10.95 -11.68
CA VAL A 265 -0.14 9.69 -12.34
C VAL A 265 -1.27 8.67 -12.29
N PHE A 266 -1.99 8.55 -11.18
CA PHE A 266 -3.15 7.66 -11.07
C PHE A 266 -4.28 8.07 -12.02
N GLU A 267 -4.60 9.37 -12.10
CA GLU A 267 -5.62 9.87 -13.03
C GLU A 267 -5.20 9.69 -14.50
N TRP A 268 -3.97 10.04 -14.83
CA TRP A 268 -3.45 9.87 -16.19
C TRP A 268 -3.49 8.41 -16.67
N THR A 269 -3.16 7.47 -15.78
CA THR A 269 -3.21 6.04 -16.09
C THR A 269 -4.60 5.43 -15.98
N GLY A 270 -5.55 6.12 -15.33
CA GLY A 270 -6.88 5.61 -15.00
C GLY A 270 -6.86 4.41 -14.05
N LYS A 271 -5.81 4.28 -13.23
CA LYS A 271 -5.63 3.15 -12.31
C LYS A 271 -5.03 3.60 -11.00
N TYR A 272 -5.50 2.98 -9.94
CA TYR A 272 -5.09 3.26 -8.57
C TYR A 272 -4.36 2.07 -7.99
N PHE A 273 -3.19 2.32 -7.40
CA PHE A 273 -2.42 1.30 -6.70
C PHE A 273 -2.02 1.83 -5.33
N ALA A 274 -2.79 1.44 -4.31
CA ALA A 274 -2.67 1.95 -2.96
C ALA A 274 -1.26 1.81 -2.35
N PRO A 275 -0.55 0.67 -2.48
CA PRO A 275 0.81 0.52 -1.93
C PRO A 275 1.85 1.52 -2.48
N ALA A 276 1.65 2.03 -3.71
CA ALA A 276 2.54 3.06 -4.25
C ALA A 276 2.42 4.38 -3.49
N GLY A 277 1.23 4.69 -2.94
CA GLY A 277 1.02 5.85 -2.08
C GLY A 277 1.80 5.76 -0.77
N ALA A 278 1.76 4.60 -0.13
CA ALA A 278 2.55 4.36 1.07
C ALA A 278 4.06 4.44 0.75
N LEU A 279 4.51 3.79 -0.33
CA LEU A 279 5.92 3.78 -0.71
C LEU A 279 6.46 5.19 -1.02
N ALA A 280 5.63 6.07 -1.60
CA ALA A 280 6.01 7.44 -1.91
C ALA A 280 6.26 8.31 -0.65
N LEU A 281 5.67 7.97 0.50
CA LEU A 281 5.87 8.69 1.76
C LEU A 281 7.00 8.11 2.62
N ILE A 282 7.53 6.93 2.29
CA ILE A 282 8.63 6.31 3.04
C ILE A 282 9.86 7.23 3.17
N PRO A 283 10.28 8.00 2.14
CA PRO A 283 11.44 8.89 2.25
C PRO A 283 11.35 9.95 3.36
N LEU A 284 10.14 10.28 3.84
CA LEU A 284 9.92 11.23 4.94
C LEU A 284 10.31 10.66 6.31
N ILE A 285 10.27 9.33 6.48
CA ILE A 285 10.46 8.65 7.77
C ILE A 285 11.78 7.87 7.90
N VAL A 286 12.43 7.57 6.78
CA VAL A 286 13.72 6.87 6.81
C VAL A 286 14.89 7.83 7.01
N PRO A 287 16.04 7.34 7.52
CA PRO A 287 17.26 8.15 7.65
C PRO A 287 17.68 8.77 6.32
N GLN A 288 18.04 10.06 6.34
CA GLN A 288 18.36 10.83 5.14
C GLN A 288 19.58 10.29 4.39
N GLU A 289 20.56 9.72 5.11
CA GLU A 289 21.79 9.16 4.55
C GLU A 289 21.56 8.06 3.51
N GLY A 290 20.48 7.29 3.66
CA GLY A 290 20.13 6.17 2.78
C GLY A 290 19.05 6.47 1.74
N VAL A 291 18.39 7.63 1.79
CA VAL A 291 17.22 7.94 0.96
C VAL A 291 17.50 7.84 -0.55
N HIS A 292 18.68 8.20 -1.00
CA HIS A 292 19.05 8.13 -2.43
C HIS A 292 19.12 6.70 -2.97
N TRP A 293 19.37 5.69 -2.13
CA TRP A 293 19.37 4.28 -2.55
C TRP A 293 17.96 3.66 -2.56
N LEU A 294 16.99 4.32 -1.92
CA LEU A 294 15.63 3.79 -1.76
C LEU A 294 14.96 3.43 -3.09
N PRO A 295 14.97 4.26 -4.16
CA PRO A 295 14.31 3.90 -5.41
C PRO A 295 14.90 2.65 -6.06
N LEU A 296 16.23 2.51 -6.03
CA LEU A 296 16.91 1.36 -6.61
C LEU A 296 16.65 0.08 -5.82
N GLN A 297 16.79 0.14 -4.50
CA GLN A 297 16.52 -0.99 -3.63
C GLN A 297 15.04 -1.39 -3.67
N ALA A 298 14.12 -0.42 -3.61
CA ALA A 298 12.69 -0.69 -3.72
C ALA A 298 12.31 -1.28 -5.08
N ALA A 299 12.91 -0.82 -6.17
CA ALA A 299 12.71 -1.40 -7.50
C ALA A 299 13.18 -2.87 -7.56
N ALA A 300 14.37 -3.15 -7.05
CA ALA A 300 14.90 -4.51 -7.01
C ALA A 300 14.06 -5.43 -6.10
N GLY A 301 13.66 -4.96 -4.91
CA GLY A 301 12.77 -5.67 -4.01
C GLY A 301 11.38 -5.92 -4.64
N ALA A 302 10.80 -4.91 -5.30
CA ALA A 302 9.54 -5.05 -6.02
C ALA A 302 9.65 -6.09 -7.15
N ALA A 303 10.71 -6.05 -7.96
CA ALA A 303 10.94 -7.04 -9.02
C ALA A 303 11.03 -8.45 -8.46
N LEU A 304 11.78 -8.64 -7.36
CA LEU A 304 11.96 -9.92 -6.72
C LEU A 304 10.63 -10.46 -6.15
N PHE A 305 9.89 -9.66 -5.39
CA PHE A 305 8.59 -10.06 -4.83
C PHE A 305 7.55 -10.34 -5.91
N ILE A 306 7.50 -9.54 -6.98
CA ILE A 306 6.60 -9.78 -8.11
C ILE A 306 7.00 -11.07 -8.83
N ALA A 307 8.29 -11.31 -9.07
CA ALA A 307 8.77 -12.53 -9.71
C ALA A 307 8.42 -13.78 -8.88
N ILE A 308 8.67 -13.76 -7.56
CA ILE A 308 8.29 -14.85 -6.66
C ILE A 308 6.76 -15.05 -6.68
N GLY A 309 5.98 -13.99 -6.57
CA GLY A 309 4.52 -14.06 -6.60
C GLY A 309 3.99 -14.66 -7.90
N MET A 310 4.59 -14.32 -9.02
CA MET A 310 4.18 -14.83 -10.34
C MET A 310 4.66 -16.25 -10.61
N LEU A 311 5.89 -16.60 -10.25
CA LEU A 311 6.48 -17.90 -10.58
C LEU A 311 6.05 -19.01 -9.62
N VAL A 312 6.16 -18.75 -8.31
CA VAL A 312 5.87 -19.77 -7.29
C VAL A 312 4.37 -20.00 -7.15
N PHE A 313 3.61 -18.93 -6.99
CA PHE A 313 2.17 -19.07 -6.78
C PHE A 313 1.37 -19.34 -8.04
N GLN A 314 1.97 -19.15 -9.23
CA GLN A 314 1.38 -19.57 -10.49
C GLN A 314 1.17 -21.09 -10.55
N GLN A 315 2.15 -21.89 -10.11
CA GLN A 315 2.01 -23.34 -10.08
C GLN A 315 0.86 -23.77 -9.17
N CYS A 316 0.64 -23.06 -8.06
CA CYS A 316 -0.49 -23.30 -7.16
C CYS A 316 -1.84 -22.95 -7.79
N TYR A 317 -1.88 -22.01 -8.76
CA TYR A 317 -3.11 -21.53 -9.40
C TYR A 317 -3.35 -22.08 -10.82
N LYS A 318 -2.49 -23.00 -11.30
CA LYS A 318 -2.60 -23.65 -12.63
C LYS A 318 -2.76 -22.67 -13.79
N TRP A 319 -1.99 -21.59 -13.80
CA TRP A 319 -2.01 -20.64 -14.90
C TRP A 319 -1.34 -21.22 -16.14
N SER A 320 -1.92 -20.95 -17.33
CA SER A 320 -1.30 -21.36 -18.58
C SER A 320 -0.09 -20.46 -18.93
N LYS A 321 0.91 -21.02 -19.64
CA LYS A 321 2.05 -20.25 -20.15
C LYS A 321 1.63 -19.02 -20.97
N ALA A 322 0.52 -19.15 -21.72
CA ALA A 322 -0.04 -18.05 -22.49
C ALA A 322 -0.53 -16.88 -21.61
N GLN A 323 -1.10 -17.17 -20.44
CA GLN A 323 -1.51 -16.13 -19.47
C GLN A 323 -0.32 -15.40 -18.89
N LEU A 324 0.80 -16.07 -18.61
CA LEU A 324 2.04 -15.43 -18.18
C LEU A 324 2.58 -14.46 -19.22
N ILE A 325 2.77 -14.94 -20.45
CA ILE A 325 3.25 -14.09 -21.56
C ILE A 325 2.35 -12.87 -21.71
N PHE A 326 1.03 -13.09 -21.64
CA PHE A 326 0.05 -12.01 -21.68
C PHE A 326 0.21 -11.02 -20.53
N CYS A 327 0.51 -11.46 -19.31
CA CYS A 327 0.70 -10.60 -18.15
C CYS A 327 1.96 -9.72 -18.26
N PHE A 328 3.04 -10.24 -18.82
CA PHE A 328 4.29 -9.50 -19.02
C PHE A 328 4.31 -8.64 -20.28
N THR A 329 3.37 -8.82 -21.19
CA THR A 329 3.32 -8.04 -22.44
C THR A 329 2.78 -6.63 -22.16
N PRO A 330 3.51 -5.54 -22.53
CA PRO A 330 3.05 -4.17 -22.39
C PRO A 330 1.72 -3.91 -23.11
N THR A 331 0.89 -3.05 -22.53
CA THR A 331 -0.47 -2.77 -23.08
C THR A 331 -0.45 -2.21 -24.50
N LEU A 332 0.58 -1.47 -24.87
CA LEU A 332 0.78 -0.96 -26.23
C LEU A 332 1.02 -2.10 -27.23
N LEU A 333 1.90 -3.04 -26.87
CA LEU A 333 2.20 -4.22 -27.71
C LEU A 333 0.97 -5.12 -27.82
N ARG A 334 0.15 -5.25 -26.78
CA ARG A 334 -1.14 -5.97 -26.83
C ARG A 334 -2.11 -5.37 -27.81
N ARG A 335 -2.23 -4.02 -27.85
CA ARG A 335 -3.10 -3.33 -28.82
C ARG A 335 -2.63 -3.55 -30.25
N TYR A 336 -1.30 -3.52 -30.45
CA TYR A 336 -0.69 -3.80 -31.75
C TYR A 336 -0.93 -5.24 -32.21
N LEU A 337 -0.67 -6.22 -31.37
CA LEU A 337 -0.89 -7.64 -31.66
C LEU A 337 -2.37 -8.00 -31.89
N ASN A 338 -3.29 -7.35 -31.15
CA ASN A 338 -4.73 -7.54 -31.35
C ASN A 338 -5.25 -6.87 -32.62
N ARG A 339 -4.62 -5.79 -33.11
CA ARG A 339 -4.94 -5.22 -34.42
C ARG A 339 -4.51 -6.15 -35.56
N ARG A 340 -3.28 -6.68 -35.54
CA ARG A 340 -2.78 -7.63 -36.53
C ARG A 340 -3.54 -8.98 -36.57
N ARG A 341 -4.23 -9.36 -35.52
CA ARG A 341 -5.06 -10.58 -35.49
C ARG A 341 -6.46 -10.37 -36.08
N LYS A 342 -6.86 -9.13 -36.33
CA LYS A 342 -8.16 -8.77 -36.93
C LYS A 342 -8.05 -8.40 -38.42
N GLU A 343 -6.83 -8.18 -38.91
CA GLU A 343 -6.42 -8.14 -40.29
C GLU A 343 -6.04 -9.54 -40.78
#